data_e2ce26223f85065083355526c7d037dc
#
_entry.id   e2ce26223f85065083355526c7d037dc
#
_cell.length_a   1.000
_cell.length_b   1.000
_cell.length_c   1.000
_cell.angle_alpha   90.00
_cell.angle_beta   90.00
_cell.angle_gamma   90.00
#
_symmetry.space_group_name_H-M   'P 1'
#
loop_
_entity.id
_entity.type
_entity.pdbx_description
1 polymer ?
#
loop_
_entity_poly.entity_id
_entity_poly.type
_entity_poly.pdbx_seq_one_letter_code
_entity_poly.pdbx_strand_id
1 'polypeptide(L)'
;YHDIQSIFQLINLNDELVFKTRNDGIINFKCNIKSLEKDNLIIEAIHAYKRVSRIKGIGLDIFLKKNIPIGGGLGGGSSNAATTLLALNEIYGHKIKLPSLYKIALSLGSDVPFFLNAKNAWVEGKGDIITRIFLKPTWFIMIFGKHNVSTSAIYSLLKVPDEPAHYSYDNYINNNFKNDFEE
;
A
#
# COMPACT_ATOMS: atom_id res chain seq x y z
N TYR A 1 2.43 -16.13 3.97
CA TYR A 1 1.80 -15.41 2.85
C TYR A 1 0.84 -16.38 2.17
N HIS A 2 -0.36 -15.90 1.84
CA HIS A 2 -1.36 -16.64 1.06
C HIS A 2 -1.38 -16.09 -0.36
N ASP A 3 -1.67 -16.94 -1.32
CA ASP A 3 -1.92 -16.50 -2.68
C ASP A 3 -3.33 -15.90 -2.73
N ILE A 4 -3.45 -14.75 -3.36
CA ILE A 4 -4.71 -14.02 -3.51
C ILE A 4 -5.10 -13.90 -4.98
N GLN A 5 -6.39 -13.75 -5.21
CA GLN A 5 -6.97 -13.29 -6.48
C GLN A 5 -8.03 -12.26 -6.13
N SER A 6 -7.78 -11.00 -6.44
CA SER A 6 -8.64 -9.91 -5.97
C SER A 6 -8.61 -8.69 -6.88
N ILE A 7 -9.66 -7.88 -6.76
CA ILE A 7 -9.71 -6.56 -7.38
C ILE A 7 -9.29 -5.52 -6.36
N PHE A 8 -8.27 -4.76 -6.71
CA PHE A 8 -7.85 -3.60 -5.95
C PHE A 8 -8.36 -2.34 -6.66
N GLN A 9 -9.26 -1.65 -5.99
CA GLN A 9 -9.85 -0.41 -6.49
C GLN A 9 -9.45 0.78 -5.65
N LEU A 10 -8.99 1.83 -6.33
CA LEU A 10 -8.73 3.12 -5.69
C LEU A 10 -10.04 3.84 -5.39
N ILE A 11 -10.05 4.50 -4.24
CA ILE A 11 -11.13 5.38 -3.80
C ILE A 11 -10.60 6.81 -3.61
N ASN A 12 -11.48 7.79 -3.48
CA ASN A 12 -11.11 9.20 -3.30
C ASN A 12 -10.84 9.60 -1.86
N LEU A 13 -10.84 8.64 -0.92
CA LEU A 13 -10.37 8.88 0.45
C LEU A 13 -8.85 8.73 0.49
N ASN A 14 -8.13 9.77 0.86
CA ASN A 14 -6.68 9.81 0.82
C ASN A 14 -6.07 10.49 2.06
N ASP A 15 -4.86 10.10 2.39
CA ASP A 15 -3.96 10.82 3.27
C ASP A 15 -3.21 11.90 2.49
N GLU A 16 -2.68 12.91 3.18
CA GLU A 16 -1.85 13.95 2.59
C GLU A 16 -0.43 13.87 3.17
N LEU A 17 0.57 13.86 2.29
CA LEU A 17 1.99 13.85 2.66
C LEU A 17 2.67 15.11 2.13
N VAL A 18 3.34 15.83 3.02
CA VAL A 18 4.16 17.00 2.68
C VAL A 18 5.62 16.66 2.97
N PHE A 19 6.48 16.88 1.97
CA PHE A 19 7.92 16.69 2.08
C PHE A 19 8.65 18.01 1.89
N LYS A 20 9.57 18.33 2.80
CA LYS A 20 10.49 19.47 2.69
C LYS A 20 11.92 18.96 2.85
N THR A 21 12.76 19.26 1.88
CA THR A 21 14.17 18.85 1.92
C THR A 21 14.95 19.63 2.96
N ARG A 22 15.96 18.95 3.56
CA ARG A 22 16.91 19.50 4.53
C ARG A 22 18.33 19.16 4.08
N ASN A 23 19.29 20.01 4.43
CA ASN A 23 20.71 19.82 4.09
C ASN A 23 21.54 19.20 5.21
N ASP A 24 20.93 18.93 6.38
CA ASP A 24 21.61 18.41 7.58
C ASP A 24 21.52 16.87 7.71
N GLY A 25 20.85 16.20 6.78
CA GLY A 25 20.70 14.74 6.81
C GLY A 25 19.71 14.20 7.85
N ILE A 26 19.03 15.10 8.60
CA ILE A 26 18.06 14.72 9.64
C ILE A 26 16.71 14.41 8.98
N ILE A 27 16.06 13.35 9.49
CA ILE A 27 14.69 13.01 9.11
C ILE A 27 13.79 13.31 10.30
N ASN A 28 12.92 14.30 10.14
CA ASN A 28 11.86 14.63 11.08
C ASN A 28 10.53 14.17 10.50
N PHE A 29 9.78 13.39 11.26
CA PHE A 29 8.45 12.94 10.89
C PHE A 29 7.43 13.42 11.91
N LYS A 30 6.34 14.00 11.42
CA LYS A 30 5.20 14.46 12.21
C LYS A 30 3.90 13.94 11.59
N CYS A 31 2.93 13.67 12.46
CA CYS A 31 1.61 13.21 12.06
C CYS A 31 0.54 13.91 12.92
N ASN A 32 -0.62 14.19 12.34
CA ASN A 32 -1.79 14.66 13.11
C ASN A 32 -2.28 13.61 14.15
N ILE A 33 -1.88 12.35 14.00
CA ILE A 33 -2.13 11.27 14.97
C ILE A 33 -0.79 10.88 15.60
N LYS A 34 -0.55 11.32 16.84
CA LYS A 34 0.74 11.22 17.52
C LYS A 34 1.26 9.78 17.68
N SER A 35 0.36 8.80 17.83
CA SER A 35 0.75 7.38 17.95
C SER A 35 1.43 6.83 16.68
N LEU A 36 1.19 7.43 15.52
CA LEU A 36 1.80 7.02 14.24
C LEU A 36 3.19 7.64 14.00
N GLU A 37 3.69 8.49 14.90
CA GLU A 37 5.04 9.05 14.78
C GLU A 37 6.14 8.02 15.07
N LYS A 38 5.76 6.87 15.65
CA LYS A 38 6.64 5.73 15.90
C LYS A 38 6.26 4.57 14.97
N ASP A 39 7.25 3.76 14.59
CA ASP A 39 7.05 2.51 13.83
C ASP A 39 6.19 2.70 12.57
N ASN A 40 6.61 3.61 11.69
CA ASN A 40 5.83 4.00 10.51
C ASN A 40 6.51 3.55 9.21
N LEU A 41 5.74 2.93 8.32
CA LEU A 41 6.20 2.50 6.99
C LEU A 41 6.81 3.61 6.13
N ILE A 42 6.46 4.87 6.37
CA ILE A 42 7.09 6.03 5.71
C ILE A 42 8.59 6.06 6.05
N ILE A 43 8.94 5.89 7.31
CA ILE A 43 10.34 5.89 7.77
C ILE A 43 11.09 4.67 7.21
N GLU A 44 10.45 3.50 7.21
CA GLU A 44 11.02 2.30 6.60
C GLU A 44 11.26 2.47 5.10
N ALA A 45 10.32 3.09 4.38
CA ALA A 45 10.44 3.41 2.97
C ALA A 45 11.63 4.34 2.68
N ILE A 46 11.83 5.38 3.51
CA ILE A 46 12.98 6.26 3.39
C ILE A 46 14.30 5.49 3.59
N HIS A 47 14.37 4.65 4.62
CA HIS A 47 15.56 3.85 4.87
C HIS A 47 15.85 2.86 3.74
N ALA A 48 14.81 2.21 3.20
CA ALA A 48 14.93 1.30 2.07
C ALA A 48 15.39 2.04 0.80
N TYR A 49 14.82 3.21 0.53
CA TYR A 49 15.24 4.07 -0.57
C TYR A 49 16.70 4.51 -0.43
N LYS A 50 17.13 4.97 0.76
CA LYS A 50 18.53 5.36 1.04
C LYS A 50 19.52 4.23 0.74
N ARG A 51 19.20 3.02 1.17
CA ARG A 51 20.08 1.84 0.92
C ARG A 51 20.32 1.58 -0.56
N VAL A 52 19.28 1.69 -1.38
CA VAL A 52 19.35 1.36 -2.82
C VAL A 52 19.88 2.54 -3.64
N SER A 53 19.46 3.76 -3.38
CA SER A 53 19.90 4.96 -4.10
C SER A 53 21.34 5.34 -3.82
N ARG A 54 21.88 4.89 -2.66
CA ARG A 54 23.21 5.30 -2.16
C ARG A 54 23.40 6.80 -1.98
N ILE A 55 22.32 7.57 -1.95
CA ILE A 55 22.40 9.02 -1.72
C ILE A 55 22.76 9.25 -0.25
N LYS A 56 23.82 10.01 -0.04
CA LYS A 56 24.26 10.48 1.28
C LYS A 56 23.50 11.73 1.68
N GLY A 57 23.24 11.89 2.98
CA GLY A 57 22.70 13.14 3.51
C GLY A 57 21.23 13.41 3.17
N ILE A 58 20.42 12.37 2.90
CA ILE A 58 18.98 12.57 2.77
C ILE A 58 18.43 13.12 4.08
N GLY A 59 18.04 14.39 4.08
CA GLY A 59 17.36 15.08 5.16
C GLY A 59 15.97 15.53 4.73
N LEU A 60 14.97 15.34 5.59
CA LEU A 60 13.57 15.61 5.27
C LEU A 60 12.79 16.04 6.52
N ASP A 61 12.00 17.09 6.40
CA ASP A 61 10.85 17.30 7.26
C ASP A 61 9.62 16.74 6.54
N ILE A 62 8.90 15.84 7.21
CA ILE A 62 7.74 15.14 6.65
C ILE A 62 6.55 15.36 7.57
N PHE A 63 5.43 15.74 6.98
CA PHE A 63 4.16 15.81 7.68
C PHE A 63 3.14 14.92 7.00
N LEU A 64 2.54 14.01 7.78
CA LEU A 64 1.41 13.17 7.38
C LEU A 64 0.13 13.72 8.00
N LYS A 65 -0.82 14.10 7.15
CA LYS A 65 -2.21 14.30 7.55
C LYS A 65 -2.97 13.01 7.27
N LYS A 66 -3.19 12.22 8.30
CA LYS A 66 -3.89 10.95 8.25
C LYS A 66 -5.39 11.17 8.23
N ASN A 67 -6.03 10.82 7.13
CA ASN A 67 -7.47 10.87 6.92
C ASN A 67 -8.08 9.46 6.78
N ILE A 68 -7.32 8.50 6.21
CA ILE A 68 -7.73 7.11 6.08
C ILE A 68 -7.71 6.46 7.47
N PRO A 69 -8.79 5.82 7.94
CA PRO A 69 -8.84 5.16 9.23
C PRO A 69 -7.73 4.12 9.43
N ILE A 70 -7.13 4.12 10.63
CA ILE A 70 -6.10 3.17 11.00
C ILE A 70 -6.73 1.79 11.20
N GLY A 71 -6.14 0.76 10.61
CA GLY A 71 -6.62 -0.62 10.73
C GLY A 71 -7.93 -0.89 9.97
N GLY A 72 -8.35 0.02 9.09
CA GLY A 72 -9.58 -0.10 8.31
C GLY A 72 -9.49 -0.98 7.06
N GLY A 73 -8.40 -1.71 6.84
CA GLY A 73 -8.23 -2.58 5.67
C GLY A 73 -8.07 -1.86 4.33
N LEU A 74 -7.89 -0.52 4.34
CA LEU A 74 -7.85 0.30 3.12
C LEU A 74 -6.43 0.54 2.55
N GLY A 75 -5.44 -0.18 3.04
CA GLY A 75 -4.06 -0.06 2.55
C GLY A 75 -3.40 1.32 2.76
N GLY A 76 -3.91 2.16 3.69
CA GLY A 76 -3.44 3.53 3.87
C GLY A 76 -1.96 3.64 4.22
N GLY A 77 -1.43 2.74 5.06
CA GLY A 77 0.00 2.68 5.38
C GLY A 77 0.84 2.31 4.15
N SER A 78 0.39 1.33 3.37
CA SER A 78 1.05 0.89 2.13
C SER A 78 1.03 1.98 1.06
N SER A 79 -0.10 2.71 0.94
CA SER A 79 -0.21 3.87 0.06
C SER A 79 0.79 4.98 0.44
N ASN A 80 0.91 5.29 1.74
CA ASN A 80 1.86 6.29 2.24
C ASN A 80 3.31 5.89 1.98
N ALA A 81 3.66 4.60 2.17
CA ALA A 81 4.99 4.08 1.85
C ALA A 81 5.31 4.20 0.35
N ALA A 82 4.40 3.80 -0.53
CA ALA A 82 4.56 3.93 -1.98
C ALA A 82 4.70 5.39 -2.41
N THR A 83 3.85 6.28 -1.90
CA THR A 83 3.93 7.72 -2.14
C THR A 83 5.28 8.28 -1.69
N THR A 84 5.79 7.81 -0.55
CA THR A 84 7.11 8.21 -0.07
C THR A 84 8.23 7.78 -1.02
N LEU A 85 8.20 6.54 -1.53
CA LEU A 85 9.18 6.07 -2.51
C LEU A 85 9.15 6.90 -3.80
N LEU A 86 7.96 7.21 -4.31
CA LEU A 86 7.77 8.03 -5.51
C LEU A 86 8.26 9.46 -5.29
N ALA A 87 7.88 10.09 -4.17
CA ALA A 87 8.29 11.44 -3.81
C ALA A 87 9.81 11.54 -3.67
N LEU A 88 10.46 10.59 -3.00
CA LEU A 88 11.92 10.56 -2.89
C LEU A 88 12.58 10.41 -4.26
N ASN A 89 12.04 9.53 -5.10
CA ASN A 89 12.60 9.32 -6.42
C ASN A 89 12.51 10.57 -7.29
N GLU A 90 11.40 11.32 -7.19
CA GLU A 90 11.23 12.61 -7.84
C GLU A 90 12.20 13.67 -7.28
N ILE A 91 12.20 13.88 -5.97
CA ILE A 91 13.04 14.88 -5.26
C ILE A 91 14.52 14.69 -5.57
N TYR A 92 14.99 13.45 -5.68
CA TYR A 92 16.39 13.12 -5.91
C TYR A 92 16.72 12.77 -7.37
N GLY A 93 15.87 13.14 -8.32
CA GLY A 93 16.14 13.06 -9.76
C GLY A 93 16.12 11.64 -10.31
N HIS A 94 15.11 10.85 -9.95
CA HIS A 94 14.86 9.51 -10.50
C HIS A 94 16.04 8.54 -10.43
N LYS A 95 16.73 8.52 -9.29
CA LYS A 95 17.93 7.69 -9.06
C LYS A 95 17.65 6.18 -9.11
N ILE A 96 16.42 5.78 -8.85
CA ILE A 96 16.02 4.37 -8.83
C ILE A 96 15.05 4.11 -9.98
N LYS A 97 15.37 3.12 -10.82
CA LYS A 97 14.49 2.69 -11.91
C LYS A 97 13.26 1.97 -11.35
N LEU A 98 12.14 2.05 -12.05
CA LEU A 98 10.85 1.51 -11.62
C LEU A 98 10.91 0.03 -11.17
N PRO A 99 11.58 -0.91 -11.87
CA PRO A 99 11.70 -2.29 -11.40
C PRO A 99 12.37 -2.44 -10.02
N SER A 100 13.32 -1.55 -9.71
CA SER A 100 13.98 -1.54 -8.39
C SER A 100 13.10 -0.90 -7.32
N LEU A 101 12.30 0.12 -7.66
CA LEU A 101 11.28 0.66 -6.75
C LEU A 101 10.23 -0.41 -6.39
N TYR A 102 9.81 -1.23 -7.36
CA TYR A 102 8.91 -2.36 -7.09
C TYR A 102 9.51 -3.36 -6.10
N LYS A 103 10.80 -3.71 -6.24
CA LYS A 103 11.47 -4.59 -5.29
C LYS A 103 11.53 -4.00 -3.87
N ILE A 104 11.77 -2.69 -3.77
CA ILE A 104 11.73 -1.99 -2.48
C ILE A 104 10.31 -2.04 -1.92
N ALA A 105 9.30 -1.70 -2.73
CA ALA A 105 7.90 -1.69 -2.33
C ALA A 105 7.46 -3.05 -1.79
N LEU A 106 7.78 -4.14 -2.51
CA LEU A 106 7.44 -5.49 -2.09
C LEU A 106 8.12 -5.88 -0.76
N SER A 107 9.32 -5.38 -0.49
CA SER A 107 10.00 -5.62 0.79
C SER A 107 9.38 -4.87 1.99
N LEU A 108 8.57 -3.85 1.73
CA LEU A 108 7.84 -3.08 2.75
C LEU A 108 6.46 -3.66 3.05
N GLY A 109 5.84 -4.34 2.10
CA GLY A 109 4.56 -4.99 2.27
C GLY A 109 3.93 -5.39 0.93
N SER A 110 3.09 -6.42 0.95
CA SER A 110 2.44 -6.99 -0.24
C SER A 110 1.59 -5.97 -1.01
N ASP A 111 0.95 -5.02 -0.32
CA ASP A 111 0.07 -4.04 -0.94
C ASP A 111 0.82 -2.81 -1.49
N VAL A 112 2.08 -2.58 -1.05
CA VAL A 112 2.85 -1.38 -1.44
C VAL A 112 3.08 -1.28 -2.95
N PRO A 113 3.41 -2.38 -3.68
CA PRO A 113 3.59 -2.36 -5.14
C PRO A 113 2.39 -1.85 -5.91
N PHE A 114 1.16 -2.18 -5.47
CA PHE A 114 -0.07 -1.71 -6.10
C PHE A 114 -0.14 -0.17 -6.16
N PHE A 115 0.22 0.48 -5.05
CA PHE A 115 0.16 1.94 -4.95
C PHE A 115 1.26 2.67 -5.74
N LEU A 116 2.32 2.01 -6.18
CA LEU A 116 3.30 2.63 -7.08
C LEU A 116 2.70 2.97 -8.44
N ASN A 117 1.74 2.18 -8.94
CA ASN A 117 1.04 2.46 -10.19
C ASN A 117 -0.21 3.30 -10.00
N ALA A 118 -0.80 3.30 -8.82
CA ALA A 118 -2.02 4.04 -8.46
C ALA A 118 -3.13 3.90 -9.52
N LYS A 119 -3.44 2.67 -9.94
CA LYS A 119 -4.50 2.34 -10.88
C LYS A 119 -5.23 1.09 -10.42
N ASN A 120 -6.54 1.02 -10.70
CA ASN A 120 -7.31 -0.18 -10.43
C ASN A 120 -6.67 -1.40 -11.10
N ALA A 121 -6.59 -2.51 -10.37
CA ALA A 121 -5.89 -3.69 -10.83
C ALA A 121 -6.59 -4.99 -10.40
N TRP A 122 -6.43 -6.02 -11.21
CA TRP A 122 -6.52 -7.40 -10.83
C TRP A 122 -5.19 -7.81 -10.22
N VAL A 123 -5.22 -8.33 -9.01
CA VAL A 123 -4.02 -8.64 -8.22
C VAL A 123 -4.03 -10.11 -7.87
N GLU A 124 -2.91 -10.80 -8.15
CA GLU A 124 -2.72 -12.23 -7.95
C GLU A 124 -1.42 -12.52 -7.20
N GLY A 125 -1.23 -13.80 -6.88
CA GLY A 125 -0.06 -14.28 -6.14
C GLY A 125 -0.03 -13.70 -4.72
N LYS A 126 1.11 -13.23 -4.30
CA LYS A 126 1.30 -12.60 -2.98
C LYS A 126 1.03 -11.09 -2.98
N GLY A 127 0.28 -10.59 -3.99
CA GLY A 127 0.09 -9.17 -4.24
C GLY A 127 1.11 -8.58 -5.22
N ASP A 128 1.90 -9.42 -5.86
CA ASP A 128 3.02 -9.06 -6.73
C ASP A 128 2.70 -9.14 -8.22
N ILE A 129 1.67 -9.88 -8.61
CA ILE A 129 1.18 -9.94 -9.99
C ILE A 129 0.04 -8.94 -10.13
N ILE A 130 0.32 -7.81 -10.78
CA ILE A 130 -0.60 -6.66 -10.84
C ILE A 130 -0.94 -6.37 -12.30
N THR A 131 -2.17 -6.68 -12.68
CA THR A 131 -2.69 -6.43 -14.03
C THR A 131 -3.70 -5.28 -13.98
N ARG A 132 -3.41 -4.19 -14.71
CA ARG A 132 -4.30 -3.04 -14.78
C ARG A 132 -5.66 -3.43 -15.34
N ILE A 133 -6.73 -2.97 -14.71
CA ILE A 133 -8.11 -3.12 -15.16
C ILE A 133 -8.83 -1.77 -15.20
N PHE A 134 -9.94 -1.74 -15.93
CA PHE A 134 -10.81 -0.57 -16.02
C PHE A 134 -12.13 -0.88 -15.30
N LEU A 135 -12.41 -0.14 -14.24
CA LEU A 135 -13.66 -0.23 -13.50
C LEU A 135 -14.50 1.01 -13.77
N LYS A 136 -15.81 0.83 -13.82
CA LYS A 136 -16.75 1.96 -13.89
C LYS A 136 -16.68 2.76 -12.57
N PRO A 137 -16.81 4.09 -12.63
CA PRO A 137 -16.97 4.89 -11.42
C PRO A 137 -18.11 4.36 -10.56
N THR A 138 -17.84 4.09 -9.31
CA THR A 138 -18.80 3.49 -8.37
C THR A 138 -18.73 4.21 -7.04
N TRP A 139 -19.88 4.37 -6.38
CA TRP A 139 -19.99 4.90 -5.03
C TRP A 139 -19.92 3.77 -4.02
N PHE A 140 -19.13 3.97 -2.98
CA PHE A 140 -18.99 3.03 -1.87
C PHE A 140 -19.46 3.67 -0.56
N ILE A 141 -20.20 2.91 0.24
CA ILE A 141 -20.45 3.23 1.65
C ILE A 141 -19.50 2.39 2.47
N MET A 142 -18.61 3.04 3.22
CA MET A 142 -17.66 2.36 4.10
C MET A 142 -18.16 2.38 5.53
N ILE A 143 -18.27 1.20 6.14
CA ILE A 143 -18.68 1.04 7.55
C ILE A 143 -17.47 0.54 8.33
N PHE A 144 -17.05 1.29 9.34
CA PHE A 144 -15.93 0.92 10.19
C PHE A 144 -16.44 0.37 11.52
N GLY A 145 -16.04 -0.85 11.85
CA GLY A 145 -16.31 -1.46 13.14
C GLY A 145 -15.53 -0.79 14.28
N LYS A 146 -16.01 -0.96 15.52
CA LYS A 146 -15.33 -0.45 16.72
C LYS A 146 -14.08 -1.26 17.10
N HIS A 147 -13.94 -2.45 16.56
CA HIS A 147 -12.84 -3.37 16.89
C HIS A 147 -11.90 -3.52 15.69
N ASN A 148 -10.62 -3.34 15.94
CA ASN A 148 -9.60 -3.66 14.96
C ASN A 148 -9.40 -5.17 14.94
N VAL A 149 -9.56 -5.79 13.79
CA VAL A 149 -9.27 -7.21 13.57
C VAL A 149 -7.90 -7.34 12.92
N SER A 150 -7.05 -8.16 13.49
CA SER A 150 -5.73 -8.45 12.91
C SER A 150 -5.90 -9.24 11.62
N THR A 151 -5.28 -8.77 10.52
CA THR A 151 -5.26 -9.47 9.24
C THR A 151 -4.77 -10.91 9.39
N SER A 152 -3.71 -11.13 10.18
CA SER A 152 -3.19 -12.47 10.45
C SER A 152 -4.18 -13.38 11.17
N ALA A 153 -4.98 -12.82 12.08
CA ALA A 153 -6.02 -13.58 12.78
C ALA A 153 -7.14 -13.99 11.82
N ILE A 154 -7.56 -13.11 10.91
CA ILE A 154 -8.58 -13.45 9.89
C ILE A 154 -8.05 -14.56 8.97
N TYR A 155 -6.84 -14.42 8.43
CA TYR A 155 -6.25 -15.45 7.58
C TYR A 155 -6.08 -16.80 8.27
N SER A 156 -5.84 -16.84 9.59
CA SER A 156 -5.72 -18.08 10.34
C SER A 156 -7.06 -18.83 10.51
N LEU A 157 -8.18 -18.15 10.30
CA LEU A 157 -9.53 -18.73 10.37
C LEU A 157 -10.01 -19.26 9.01
N LEU A 158 -9.37 -18.84 7.90
CA LEU A 158 -9.72 -19.31 6.57
C LEU A 158 -9.41 -20.80 6.43
N LYS A 159 -10.41 -21.55 6.01
CA LYS A 159 -10.24 -22.92 5.54
C LYS A 159 -9.97 -22.88 4.05
N VAL A 160 -8.70 -22.97 3.67
CA VAL A 160 -8.33 -23.05 2.26
C VAL A 160 -8.71 -24.46 1.76
N PRO A 161 -9.54 -24.60 0.71
CA PRO A 161 -9.86 -25.90 0.13
C PRO A 161 -8.61 -26.50 -0.53
N ASP A 162 -8.56 -27.84 -0.61
CA ASP A 162 -7.43 -28.55 -1.26
C ASP A 162 -7.26 -28.16 -2.73
N GLU A 163 -8.37 -27.83 -3.40
CA GLU A 163 -8.38 -27.27 -4.75
C GLU A 163 -9.06 -25.88 -4.72
N PRO A 164 -8.29 -24.80 -4.53
CA PRO A 164 -8.85 -23.47 -4.55
C PRO A 164 -9.39 -23.11 -5.94
N ALA A 165 -10.56 -22.49 -5.99
CA ALA A 165 -11.12 -22.00 -7.25
C ALA A 165 -10.22 -20.94 -7.83
N HIS A 166 -9.89 -21.07 -9.13
CA HIS A 166 -9.18 -20.04 -9.87
C HIS A 166 -10.21 -19.10 -10.51
N TYR A 167 -10.15 -17.85 -10.09
CA TYR A 167 -10.95 -16.78 -10.67
C TYR A 167 -10.12 -15.99 -11.69
N SER A 168 -10.80 -15.41 -12.65
CA SER A 168 -10.24 -14.46 -13.59
C SER A 168 -11.00 -13.14 -13.54
N TYR A 169 -10.47 -12.10 -14.15
CA TYR A 169 -11.18 -10.84 -14.31
C TYR A 169 -12.53 -11.02 -15.02
N ASP A 170 -12.64 -11.98 -15.96
CA ASP A 170 -13.90 -12.30 -16.64
C ASP A 170 -14.96 -12.89 -15.69
N ASN A 171 -14.55 -13.66 -14.68
CA ASN A 171 -15.47 -14.12 -13.62
C ASN A 171 -16.05 -12.94 -12.85
N TYR A 172 -15.23 -11.93 -12.56
CA TYR A 172 -15.71 -10.70 -11.92
C TYR A 172 -16.75 -9.96 -12.76
N ILE A 173 -16.48 -9.76 -14.04
CA ILE A 173 -17.43 -9.07 -14.96
C ILE A 173 -18.78 -9.78 -15.00
N ASN A 174 -18.77 -11.10 -14.91
CA ASN A 174 -19.97 -11.95 -14.95
C ASN A 174 -20.60 -12.21 -13.57
N ASN A 175 -20.15 -11.53 -12.50
CA ASN A 175 -20.57 -11.72 -11.11
C ASN A 175 -20.40 -13.16 -10.57
N ASN A 176 -19.40 -13.88 -11.06
CA ASN A 176 -19.09 -15.26 -10.67
C ASN A 176 -17.89 -15.33 -9.73
N PHE A 177 -17.86 -14.50 -8.69
CA PHE A 177 -16.82 -14.52 -7.65
C PHE A 177 -17.46 -14.28 -6.29
N LYS A 178 -16.76 -14.67 -5.22
CA LYS A 178 -17.15 -14.43 -3.84
C LYS A 178 -15.98 -13.86 -3.04
N ASN A 179 -16.29 -13.27 -1.91
CA ASN A 179 -15.31 -12.88 -0.91
C ASN A 179 -15.14 -14.02 0.09
N ASP A 180 -13.97 -14.63 0.14
CA ASP A 180 -13.71 -15.79 1.02
C ASP A 180 -13.71 -15.43 2.52
N PHE A 181 -13.75 -14.13 2.87
CA PHE A 181 -13.89 -13.67 4.25
C PHE A 181 -15.35 -13.50 4.70
N GLU A 182 -16.34 -13.77 3.86
CA GLU A 182 -17.77 -13.62 4.17
C GLU A 182 -18.42 -14.92 4.72
N GLU A 183 -17.67 -16.00 4.93
CA GLU A 183 -18.15 -17.28 5.48
C GLU A 183 -17.94 -17.40 7.00
#